data_682ac34ebc7d9f85d03c340267139df2
#
_entry.id   682ac34ebc7d9f85d03c340267139df2
#
_cell.length_a   1.000
_cell.length_b   1.000
_cell.length_c   1.000
_cell.angle_alpha   90.00
_cell.angle_beta   90.00
_cell.angle_gamma   90.00
#
_symmetry.space_group_name_H-M   'P 1'
#
loop_
_entity.id
_entity.type
_entity.pdbx_description
1 polymer ?
#
loop_
_entity_poly.entity_id
_entity_poly.type
_entity_poly.pdbx_seq_one_letter_code
_entity_poly.pdbx_strand_id
1 'polypeptide(L)'
;MQAAIRSQLEYTLSPAQVMQHLNRFLMESTAESVFVTLFLGILECKSGVLTYINAGHPPPVHISRERTVKELRAGAAALGIVEQDFRCEQEARVLAGDMLLLYTDGVIESQNKQREIYGRKRLLDVVRGGCLNRKGRKPKLSELSGRIKQDVLAFMAGAKQTDDLTLVELARR
;
A
#
# COMPACT_ATOMS: atom_id res chain seq x y z
N MET A 1 6.12 -2.09 -16.93
CA MET A 1 5.16 -1.47 -16.01
C MET A 1 5.46 0.01 -15.74
N GLN A 2 6.60 0.39 -15.15
CA GLN A 2 6.91 1.79 -14.79
C GLN A 2 6.86 2.77 -15.99
N ALA A 3 7.41 2.39 -17.15
CA ALA A 3 7.35 3.20 -18.38
C ALA A 3 5.90 3.38 -18.88
N ALA A 4 5.09 2.33 -18.80
CA ALA A 4 3.68 2.39 -19.17
C ALA A 4 2.88 3.33 -18.26
N ILE A 5 3.13 3.29 -16.95
CA ILE A 5 2.48 4.23 -16.01
C ILE A 5 2.87 5.67 -16.33
N ARG A 6 4.16 5.95 -16.53
CA ARG A 6 4.64 7.30 -16.86
C ARG A 6 4.01 7.83 -18.15
N SER A 7 3.98 7.03 -19.21
CA SER A 7 3.36 7.41 -20.48
C SER A 7 1.87 7.75 -20.30
N GLN A 8 1.13 7.00 -19.50
CA GLN A 8 -0.29 7.26 -19.26
C GLN A 8 -0.52 8.54 -18.44
N LEU A 9 0.34 8.83 -17.46
CA LEU A 9 0.23 10.06 -16.64
C LEU A 9 0.49 11.34 -17.43
N GLU A 10 1.10 11.28 -18.60
CA GLU A 10 1.24 12.42 -19.54
C GLU A 10 -0.09 12.80 -20.19
N TYR A 11 -1.03 11.84 -20.31
CA TYR A 11 -2.30 12.02 -21.02
C TYR A 11 -3.51 12.14 -20.11
N THR A 12 -3.43 11.60 -18.90
CA THR A 12 -4.55 11.62 -17.95
C THR A 12 -4.09 11.62 -16.49
N LEU A 13 -4.85 12.33 -15.65
CA LEU A 13 -4.70 12.31 -14.19
C LEU A 13 -5.77 11.44 -13.49
N SER A 14 -6.58 10.68 -14.23
CA SER A 14 -7.55 9.76 -13.65
C SER A 14 -6.92 8.40 -13.34
N PRO A 15 -6.86 7.97 -12.07
CA PRO A 15 -6.42 6.63 -11.71
C PRO A 15 -7.18 5.53 -12.45
N ALA A 16 -8.49 5.72 -12.68
CA ALA A 16 -9.34 4.77 -13.40
C ALA A 16 -8.87 4.54 -14.84
N GLN A 17 -8.60 5.62 -15.57
CA GLN A 17 -8.13 5.52 -16.94
C GLN A 17 -6.76 4.85 -17.01
N VAL A 18 -5.83 5.20 -16.13
CA VAL A 18 -4.52 4.55 -16.04
C VAL A 18 -4.66 3.06 -15.77
N MET A 19 -5.48 2.67 -14.78
CA MET A 19 -5.72 1.26 -14.45
C MET A 19 -6.35 0.49 -15.61
N GLN A 20 -7.32 1.09 -16.30
CA GLN A 20 -7.97 0.49 -17.46
C GLN A 20 -6.98 0.19 -18.58
N HIS A 21 -6.11 1.15 -18.91
CA HIS A 21 -5.07 0.96 -19.93
C HIS A 21 -4.04 -0.10 -19.51
N LEU A 22 -3.60 -0.07 -18.25
CA LEU A 22 -2.65 -1.07 -17.74
C LEU A 22 -3.22 -2.49 -17.73
N ASN A 23 -4.50 -2.63 -17.33
CA ASN A 23 -5.16 -3.93 -17.34
C ASN A 23 -5.23 -4.50 -18.76
N ARG A 24 -5.68 -3.70 -19.72
CA ARG A 24 -5.74 -4.08 -21.13
C ARG A 24 -4.35 -4.46 -21.67
N PHE A 25 -3.35 -3.62 -21.41
CA PHE A 25 -1.97 -3.87 -21.84
C PHE A 25 -1.45 -5.20 -21.30
N LEU A 26 -1.70 -5.52 -20.02
CA LEU A 26 -1.28 -6.79 -19.45
C LEU A 26 -2.01 -7.98 -20.08
N MET A 27 -3.32 -7.88 -20.25
CA MET A 27 -4.11 -8.97 -20.87
C MET A 27 -3.69 -9.25 -22.31
N GLU A 28 -3.30 -8.21 -23.07
CA GLU A 28 -2.87 -8.36 -24.46
C GLU A 28 -1.40 -8.79 -24.63
N SER A 29 -0.54 -8.42 -23.66
CA SER A 29 0.92 -8.54 -23.80
C SER A 29 1.55 -9.62 -22.96
N THR A 30 0.80 -10.28 -22.06
CA THR A 30 1.36 -11.30 -21.14
C THR A 30 0.59 -12.62 -21.23
N ALA A 31 1.23 -13.71 -20.76
CA ALA A 31 0.54 -15.00 -20.64
C ALA A 31 -0.57 -14.92 -19.57
N GLU A 32 -1.60 -15.74 -19.72
CA GLU A 32 -2.80 -15.78 -18.83
C GLU A 32 -2.45 -15.99 -17.33
N SER A 33 -1.26 -16.47 -17.01
CA SER A 33 -0.80 -16.68 -15.63
C SER A 33 -0.11 -15.45 -15.01
N VAL A 34 0.09 -14.36 -15.77
CA VAL A 34 0.79 -13.16 -15.28
C VAL A 34 -0.21 -12.12 -14.83
N PHE A 35 -0.17 -11.77 -13.56
CA PHE A 35 -0.98 -10.70 -13.00
C PHE A 35 -0.13 -9.74 -12.17
N VAL A 36 -0.65 -8.55 -11.92
CA VAL A 36 0.01 -7.52 -11.12
C VAL A 36 -0.97 -6.94 -10.11
N THR A 37 -0.58 -6.94 -8.84
CA THR A 37 -1.28 -6.16 -7.82
C THR A 37 -0.78 -4.72 -7.83
N LEU A 38 -1.67 -3.74 -7.82
CA LEU A 38 -1.29 -2.33 -7.90
C LEU A 38 -2.20 -1.46 -7.03
N PHE A 39 -1.58 -0.61 -6.22
CA PHE A 39 -2.24 0.56 -5.65
C PHE A 39 -1.78 1.80 -6.42
N LEU A 40 -2.71 2.49 -7.05
CA LEU A 40 -2.47 3.76 -7.73
C LEU A 40 -3.24 4.87 -7.03
N GLY A 41 -2.53 5.89 -6.59
CA GLY A 41 -3.13 7.06 -5.95
C GLY A 41 -2.53 8.35 -6.47
N ILE A 42 -3.38 9.35 -6.69
CA ILE A 42 -2.99 10.71 -7.07
C ILE A 42 -3.35 11.63 -5.90
N LEU A 43 -2.33 12.21 -5.29
CA LEU A 43 -2.49 13.15 -4.19
C LEU A 43 -2.42 14.59 -4.70
N GLU A 44 -3.53 15.32 -4.57
CA GLU A 44 -3.52 16.76 -4.78
C GLU A 44 -2.88 17.45 -3.58
N CYS A 45 -1.69 18.00 -3.78
CA CYS A 45 -0.88 18.57 -2.69
C CYS A 45 -1.53 19.78 -2.00
N LYS A 46 -2.38 20.56 -2.71
CA LYS A 46 -3.04 21.74 -2.13
C LYS A 46 -4.19 21.34 -1.21
N SER A 47 -5.14 20.56 -1.69
CA SER A 47 -6.34 20.14 -0.93
C SER A 47 -6.05 18.99 0.02
N GLY A 48 -5.10 18.11 -0.32
CA GLY A 48 -4.84 16.84 0.36
C GLY A 48 -5.82 15.75 0.01
N VAL A 49 -6.57 15.92 -1.07
CA VAL A 49 -7.42 14.85 -1.60
C VAL A 49 -6.53 13.81 -2.29
N LEU A 50 -6.65 12.58 -1.86
CA LEU A 50 -6.06 11.40 -2.48
C LEU A 50 -7.17 10.65 -3.21
N THR A 51 -7.14 10.68 -4.54
CA THR A 51 -7.99 9.83 -5.38
C THR A 51 -7.22 8.57 -5.72
N TYR A 52 -7.80 7.39 -5.47
CA TYR A 52 -7.05 6.14 -5.61
C TYR A 52 -7.90 4.96 -6.07
N ILE A 53 -7.23 3.97 -6.63
CA ILE A 53 -7.75 2.62 -6.91
C ILE A 53 -6.76 1.60 -6.36
N ASN A 54 -7.27 0.54 -5.77
CA ASN A 54 -6.50 -0.61 -5.33
C ASN A 54 -6.94 -1.86 -6.11
N ALA A 55 -6.05 -2.38 -6.94
CA ALA A 55 -6.23 -3.59 -7.72
C ALA A 55 -5.47 -4.75 -7.08
N GLY A 56 -6.05 -5.34 -6.04
CA GLY A 56 -5.53 -6.52 -5.34
C GLY A 56 -4.28 -6.30 -4.49
N HIS A 57 -3.76 -5.08 -4.36
CA HIS A 57 -2.58 -4.79 -3.55
C HIS A 57 -2.91 -4.74 -2.05
N PRO A 58 -1.99 -5.12 -1.13
CA PRO A 58 -2.19 -4.91 0.30
C PRO A 58 -2.63 -3.48 0.62
N PRO A 59 -3.76 -3.28 1.33
CA PRO A 59 -4.32 -1.95 1.52
C PRO A 59 -3.36 -1.01 2.24
N PRO A 60 -2.97 0.14 1.67
CA PRO A 60 -2.20 1.13 2.39
C PRO A 60 -2.91 1.57 3.67
N VAL A 61 -2.12 1.91 4.67
CA VAL A 61 -2.63 2.35 5.97
C VAL A 61 -2.52 3.87 6.06
N HIS A 62 -3.65 4.55 6.20
CA HIS A 62 -3.74 5.96 6.52
C HIS A 62 -3.75 6.15 8.03
N ILE A 63 -2.81 6.93 8.52
CA ILE A 63 -2.62 7.25 9.94
C ILE A 63 -2.85 8.75 10.07
N SER A 64 -3.98 9.16 10.68
CA SER A 64 -4.28 10.57 10.84
C SER A 64 -3.41 11.20 11.93
N ARG A 65 -3.31 12.53 11.89
CA ARG A 65 -2.68 13.31 12.97
C ARG A 65 -3.33 13.07 14.34
N GLU A 66 -4.60 12.64 14.36
CA GLU A 66 -5.38 12.29 15.55
C GLU A 66 -5.20 10.81 15.95
N ARG A 67 -4.29 10.10 15.28
CA ARG A 67 -3.92 8.70 15.53
C ARG A 67 -5.01 7.68 15.18
N THR A 68 -5.96 8.06 14.34
CA THR A 68 -6.85 7.07 13.73
C THR A 68 -6.10 6.31 12.66
N VAL A 69 -6.32 5.00 12.62
CA VAL A 69 -5.68 4.09 11.66
C VAL A 69 -6.78 3.51 10.78
N LYS A 70 -6.72 3.84 9.49
CA LYS A 70 -7.67 3.36 8.47
C LYS A 70 -6.92 2.70 7.34
N GLU A 71 -7.50 1.68 6.73
CA GLU A 71 -6.97 1.04 5.54
C GLU A 71 -7.67 1.59 4.31
N LEU A 72 -6.88 1.90 3.29
CA LEU A 72 -7.36 2.33 1.99
C LEU A 72 -7.70 1.11 1.14
N ARG A 73 -8.85 0.52 1.43
CA ARG A 73 -9.38 -0.63 0.70
C ARG A 73 -10.18 -0.12 -0.50
N ALA A 74 -9.98 -0.75 -1.62
CA ALA A 74 -10.88 -0.61 -2.76
C ALA A 74 -10.92 -1.93 -3.52
N GLY A 75 -12.06 -2.26 -4.09
CA GLY A 75 -12.31 -3.59 -4.60
C GLY A 75 -12.17 -3.67 -6.11
N ALA A 76 -10.94 -3.77 -6.61
CA ALA A 76 -10.70 -4.26 -7.97
C ALA A 76 -9.84 -5.53 -7.88
N ALA A 77 -10.00 -6.45 -8.82
CA ALA A 77 -9.11 -7.59 -8.96
C ALA A 77 -7.71 -7.13 -9.40
N ALA A 78 -6.69 -7.95 -9.19
CA ALA A 78 -5.37 -7.69 -9.74
C ALA A 78 -5.42 -7.51 -11.26
N LEU A 79 -4.52 -6.68 -11.79
CA LEU A 79 -4.44 -6.39 -13.22
C LEU A 79 -3.99 -7.63 -14.00
N GLY A 80 -4.55 -7.84 -15.19
CA GLY A 80 -4.21 -8.94 -16.09
C GLY A 80 -4.99 -10.25 -15.84
N ILE A 81 -5.87 -10.29 -14.83
CA ILE A 81 -6.68 -11.50 -14.52
C ILE A 81 -7.96 -11.53 -15.34
N VAL A 82 -8.71 -10.42 -15.31
CA VAL A 82 -10.02 -10.31 -15.98
C VAL A 82 -10.20 -8.92 -16.58
N GLU A 83 -11.05 -8.85 -17.59
CA GLU A 83 -11.55 -7.55 -18.04
C GLU A 83 -12.49 -6.99 -16.97
N GLN A 84 -12.20 -5.78 -16.49
CA GLN A 84 -12.95 -5.15 -15.42
C GLN A 84 -13.02 -3.64 -15.62
N ASP A 85 -14.03 -3.02 -14.99
CA ASP A 85 -14.25 -1.59 -15.03
C ASP A 85 -13.67 -0.92 -13.77
N PHE A 86 -12.81 0.04 -13.95
CA PHE A 86 -12.14 0.77 -12.87
C PHE A 86 -12.81 2.10 -12.50
N ARG A 87 -14.10 2.32 -12.88
CA ARG A 87 -14.79 3.59 -12.62
C ARG A 87 -15.04 3.90 -11.13
N CYS A 88 -14.81 2.95 -10.24
CA CYS A 88 -15.00 3.15 -8.80
C CYS A 88 -13.72 3.69 -8.13
N GLU A 89 -13.32 4.92 -8.49
CA GLU A 89 -12.29 5.64 -7.74
C GLU A 89 -12.77 5.92 -6.32
N GLN A 90 -11.84 5.79 -5.38
CA GLN A 90 -12.08 6.12 -3.97
C GLN A 90 -11.34 7.40 -3.60
N GLU A 91 -11.88 8.12 -2.63
CA GLU A 91 -11.24 9.32 -2.10
C GLU A 91 -10.90 9.18 -0.62
N ALA A 92 -9.75 9.72 -0.25
CA ALA A 92 -9.34 9.91 1.13
C ALA A 92 -8.75 11.32 1.31
N ARG A 93 -8.92 11.91 2.49
CA ARG A 93 -8.26 13.17 2.81
C ARG A 93 -7.02 12.89 3.64
N VAL A 94 -5.87 13.24 3.09
CA VAL A 94 -4.56 13.17 3.75
C VAL A 94 -4.21 14.59 4.20
N LEU A 95 -4.50 14.94 5.43
CA LEU A 95 -4.29 16.28 5.98
C LEU A 95 -2.83 16.51 6.38
N ALA A 96 -2.47 17.78 6.60
CA ALA A 96 -1.14 18.09 7.15
C ALA A 96 -0.93 17.40 8.50
N GLY A 97 0.15 16.64 8.60
CA GLY A 97 0.47 15.81 9.75
C GLY A 97 -0.06 14.38 9.69
N ASP A 98 -0.78 14.00 8.64
CA ASP A 98 -1.14 12.62 8.37
C ASP A 98 0.01 11.85 7.71
N MET A 99 -0.05 10.54 7.78
CA MET A 99 0.92 9.63 7.18
C MET A 99 0.20 8.52 6.42
N LEU A 100 0.76 8.13 5.29
CA LEU A 100 0.42 6.91 4.57
C LEU A 100 1.57 5.92 4.70
N LEU A 101 1.24 4.67 5.04
CA LEU A 101 2.15 3.54 5.03
C LEU A 101 1.70 2.59 3.92
N LEU A 102 2.56 2.38 2.93
CA LEU A 102 2.39 1.37 1.89
C LEU A 102 3.36 0.22 2.17
N TYR A 103 2.95 -0.99 1.86
CA TYR A 103 3.76 -2.18 2.11
C TYR A 103 3.41 -3.29 1.11
N THR A 104 4.39 -4.15 0.83
CA THR A 104 4.17 -5.34 -0.01
C THR A 104 3.64 -6.51 0.83
N ASP A 105 3.07 -7.49 0.17
CA ASP A 105 2.61 -8.76 0.74
C ASP A 105 3.72 -9.50 1.51
N GLY A 106 4.97 -9.42 1.06
CA GLY A 106 6.11 -9.98 1.77
C GLY A 106 6.20 -9.58 3.26
N VAL A 107 5.65 -8.41 3.65
CA VAL A 107 5.56 -8.00 5.05
C VAL A 107 4.58 -8.87 5.83
N ILE A 108 3.36 -9.02 5.32
CA ILE A 108 2.27 -9.73 6.02
C ILE A 108 2.31 -11.24 5.83
N GLU A 109 2.98 -11.73 4.78
CA GLU A 109 3.16 -13.14 4.48
C GLU A 109 4.48 -13.72 5.01
N SER A 110 5.30 -12.89 5.67
CA SER A 110 6.50 -13.36 6.38
C SER A 110 6.16 -14.50 7.33
N GLN A 111 6.96 -15.57 7.31
CA GLN A 111 6.75 -16.78 8.11
C GLN A 111 7.82 -16.95 9.19
N ASN A 112 7.41 -17.50 10.33
CA ASN A 112 8.32 -17.98 11.36
C ASN A 112 8.76 -19.44 11.07
N LYS A 113 9.61 -20.02 11.95
CA LYS A 113 10.09 -21.41 11.82
C LYS A 113 8.97 -22.45 11.90
N GLN A 114 7.84 -22.12 12.50
CA GLN A 114 6.63 -22.94 12.60
C GLN A 114 5.71 -22.78 11.38
N ARG A 115 6.11 -21.98 10.37
CA ARG A 115 5.29 -21.61 9.20
C ARG A 115 4.03 -20.80 9.54
N GLU A 116 3.98 -20.19 10.68
CA GLU A 116 2.92 -19.23 11.00
C GLU A 116 3.18 -17.94 10.25
N ILE A 117 2.11 -17.32 9.73
CA ILE A 117 2.18 -16.08 8.97
C ILE A 117 2.12 -14.89 9.93
N TYR A 118 2.95 -13.86 9.70
CA TYR A 118 2.97 -12.61 10.46
C TYR A 118 1.60 -11.95 10.51
N GLY A 119 0.98 -11.81 9.37
CA GLY A 119 -0.40 -11.41 9.20
C GLY A 119 -0.67 -9.92 9.37
N ARG A 120 -1.73 -9.48 8.70
CA ARG A 120 -2.16 -8.08 8.68
C ARG A 120 -2.58 -7.54 10.06
N LYS A 121 -3.19 -8.39 10.90
CA LYS A 121 -3.60 -7.99 12.25
C LYS A 121 -2.40 -7.51 13.07
N ARG A 122 -1.31 -8.27 13.07
CA ARG A 122 -0.09 -7.95 13.80
C ARG A 122 0.55 -6.65 13.27
N LEU A 123 0.60 -6.47 11.94
CA LEU A 123 1.05 -5.21 11.34
C LEU A 123 0.25 -4.01 11.88
N LEU A 124 -1.09 -4.10 11.86
CA LEU A 124 -1.94 -3.02 12.34
C LEU A 124 -1.78 -2.76 13.85
N ASP A 125 -1.52 -3.79 14.65
CA ASP A 125 -1.27 -3.65 16.08
C ASP A 125 0.07 -2.93 16.34
N VAL A 126 1.12 -3.23 15.56
CA VAL A 126 2.40 -2.49 15.59
C VAL A 126 2.22 -1.04 15.17
N VAL A 127 1.44 -0.78 14.10
CA VAL A 127 1.13 0.58 13.63
C VAL A 127 0.42 1.37 14.74
N ARG A 128 -0.64 0.82 15.33
CA ARG A 128 -1.39 1.46 16.44
C ARG A 128 -0.50 1.71 17.65
N GLY A 129 0.30 0.73 18.05
CA GLY A 129 1.27 0.86 19.14
C GLY A 129 2.34 1.91 18.87
N GLY A 130 2.80 2.03 17.62
CA GLY A 130 3.73 3.06 17.18
C GLY A 130 3.15 4.47 17.26
N CYS A 131 1.86 4.63 16.94
CA CYS A 131 1.14 5.90 17.03
C CYS A 131 0.90 6.35 18.48
N LEU A 132 0.90 5.43 19.43
CA LEU A 132 0.60 5.65 20.85
C LEU A 132 1.85 5.93 21.69
N ASN A 133 2.93 6.45 21.13
CA ASN A 133 4.15 6.72 21.88
C ASN A 133 3.83 7.50 23.17
N ARG A 134 4.24 6.96 24.33
CA ARG A 134 3.91 7.41 25.72
C ARG A 134 4.22 8.88 26.01
N LYS A 135 4.94 9.58 25.12
CA LYS A 135 5.36 10.98 25.28
C LYS A 135 4.56 11.97 24.40
N GLY A 136 3.44 11.57 23.79
CA GLY A 136 2.64 12.49 22.94
C GLY A 136 3.31 12.95 21.64
N ARG A 137 4.51 12.45 21.35
CA ARG A 137 5.29 12.82 20.17
C ARG A 137 4.88 11.96 18.97
N LYS A 138 4.68 12.60 17.82
CA LYS A 138 4.47 11.88 16.55
C LYS A 138 5.72 11.07 16.20
N PRO A 139 5.57 9.84 15.67
CA PRO A 139 6.71 9.13 15.12
C PRO A 139 7.34 9.97 14.00
N LYS A 140 8.66 10.04 13.97
CA LYS A 140 9.36 10.61 12.81
C LYS A 140 9.19 9.66 11.62
N LEU A 141 9.22 10.21 10.40
CA LEU A 141 9.41 9.41 9.18
C LEU A 141 10.57 8.43 9.43
N SER A 142 10.43 7.19 9.00
CA SER A 142 11.32 6.05 9.24
C SER A 142 11.28 5.40 10.64
N GLU A 143 10.70 6.01 11.66
CA GLU A 143 10.56 5.36 12.96
C GLU A 143 9.53 4.22 12.93
N LEU A 144 8.44 4.40 12.17
CA LEU A 144 7.37 3.39 12.07
C LEU A 144 7.82 2.21 11.22
N SER A 145 8.40 2.46 10.04
CA SER A 145 8.95 1.38 9.19
C SER A 145 10.07 0.62 9.90
N GLY A 146 10.92 1.32 10.64
CA GLY A 146 11.95 0.69 11.48
C GLY A 146 11.37 -0.25 12.54
N ARG A 147 10.28 0.14 13.21
CA ARG A 147 9.58 -0.71 14.20
C ARG A 147 8.92 -1.91 13.54
N ILE A 148 8.22 -1.70 12.42
CA ILE A 148 7.60 -2.79 11.66
C ILE A 148 8.66 -3.79 11.23
N LYS A 149 9.77 -3.33 10.64
CA LYS A 149 10.88 -4.18 10.22
C LYS A 149 11.44 -4.99 11.39
N GLN A 150 11.66 -4.35 12.54
CA GLN A 150 12.15 -5.05 13.75
C GLN A 150 11.16 -6.10 14.25
N ASP A 151 9.85 -5.80 14.28
CA ASP A 151 8.84 -6.75 14.74
C ASP A 151 8.70 -7.94 13.77
N VAL A 152 8.75 -7.70 12.45
CA VAL A 152 8.74 -8.77 11.44
C VAL A 152 9.97 -9.67 11.60
N LEU A 153 11.18 -9.10 11.71
CA LEU A 153 12.40 -9.87 11.89
C LEU A 153 12.41 -10.67 13.21
N ALA A 154 11.90 -10.07 14.29
CA ALA A 154 11.73 -10.75 15.57
C ALA A 154 10.73 -11.91 15.46
N PHE A 155 9.62 -11.74 14.74
CA PHE A 155 8.65 -12.78 14.49
C PHE A 155 9.23 -13.93 13.65
N MET A 156 9.98 -13.62 12.61
CA MET A 156 10.64 -14.62 11.77
C MET A 156 11.62 -15.47 12.56
N ALA A 157 12.23 -14.95 13.63
CA ALA A 157 13.17 -15.64 14.51
C ALA A 157 14.27 -16.42 13.75
N GLY A 158 14.80 -15.83 12.67
CA GLY A 158 15.82 -16.42 11.81
C GLY A 158 15.28 -17.44 10.79
N ALA A 159 13.97 -17.48 10.53
CA ALA A 159 13.44 -18.18 9.36
C ALA A 159 13.91 -17.50 8.06
N LYS A 160 13.99 -18.27 6.98
CA LYS A 160 14.40 -17.72 5.67
C LYS A 160 13.33 -16.76 5.15
N GLN A 161 13.75 -15.58 4.72
CA GLN A 161 12.89 -14.66 3.99
C GLN A 161 12.50 -15.26 2.65
N THR A 162 11.20 -15.28 2.34
CA THR A 162 10.65 -15.89 1.12
C THR A 162 10.33 -14.84 0.05
N ASP A 163 10.15 -13.58 0.45
CA ASP A 163 9.81 -12.49 -0.45
C ASP A 163 10.38 -11.15 0.06
N ASP A 164 10.39 -10.12 -0.79
CA ASP A 164 10.95 -8.81 -0.49
C ASP A 164 10.05 -8.00 0.46
N LEU A 165 10.68 -7.46 1.51
CA LEU A 165 10.02 -6.58 2.49
C LEU A 165 10.13 -5.12 2.04
N THR A 166 9.10 -4.58 1.42
CA THR A 166 9.06 -3.17 1.05
C THR A 166 8.10 -2.39 1.94
N LEU A 167 8.58 -1.28 2.48
CA LEU A 167 7.80 -0.33 3.28
C LEU A 167 8.06 1.08 2.75
N VAL A 168 7.01 1.82 2.46
CA VAL A 168 7.07 3.22 2.02
C VAL A 168 6.23 4.06 2.94
N GLU A 169 6.84 5.09 3.53
CA GLU A 169 6.15 6.08 4.36
C GLU A 169 6.08 7.42 3.62
N LEU A 170 4.88 7.96 3.51
CA LEU A 170 4.62 9.29 2.99
C LEU A 170 3.96 10.11 4.10
N ALA A 171 4.56 11.24 4.49
CA ALA A 171 3.97 12.17 5.44
C ALA A 171 3.69 13.51 4.78
N ARG A 172 2.46 14.01 4.95
CA ARG A 172 2.11 15.35 4.53
C ARG A 172 2.51 16.36 5.63
N ARG A 173 3.32 17.33 5.25
CA ARG A 173 3.78 18.43 6.11
C ARG A 173 2.86 19.62 6.02
#